data_99045fb47b56f924004cd6deedd8135b
#
_entry.id   99045fb47b56f924004cd6deedd8135b
#
_cell.length_a   1.000
_cell.length_b   1.000
_cell.length_c   1.000
_cell.angle_alpha   90.00
_cell.angle_beta   90.00
_cell.angle_gamma   90.00
#
_symmetry.space_group_name_H-M   'P 1'
#
loop_
_entity.id
_entity.type
_entity.pdbx_description
1 polymer ?
#
loop_
_entity_poly.entity_id
_entity_poly.type
_entity_poly.pdbx_seq_one_letter_code
_entity_poly.pdbx_strand_id
1 'polypeptide(L)'
;IESVEKSQRQMGKTLNFALLYGMGFKKYKTYAASSGNIITMSEAKVAHAGFHRAYPRLREWHRERNAMVQDGWTYVRTPIGRRRLLSYDDAAMTTCANTLIQGAGADILKLAIARLGKLVSDKFRPIATVHDELVFEVIEGEEEHYKSVLETQMKEAAETVLSEVPVKCDANVGVSWAEK
;
A
#
# COMPACT_ATOMS: atom_id res chain seq x y z
N ILE A 1 12.09 -18.82 12.47
CA ILE A 1 11.77 -18.40 11.09
C ILE A 1 13.10 -18.38 10.38
N GLU A 2 13.28 -19.26 9.36
CA GLU A 2 14.43 -19.24 8.50
C GLU A 2 14.63 -17.84 7.92
N SER A 3 15.86 -17.36 7.90
CA SER A 3 16.18 -16.02 7.42
C SER A 3 15.90 -15.95 5.92
N VAL A 4 14.87 -15.18 5.54
CA VAL A 4 14.55 -14.90 4.14
C VAL A 4 15.65 -14.01 3.55
N GLU A 5 16.34 -14.46 2.50
CA GLU A 5 17.34 -13.67 1.82
C GLU A 5 16.74 -12.42 1.14
N LYS A 6 17.56 -11.38 1.02
CA LYS A 6 17.16 -10.09 0.39
C LYS A 6 16.62 -10.30 -1.04
N SER A 7 17.24 -11.22 -1.79
CA SER A 7 16.82 -11.60 -3.15
C SER A 7 15.43 -12.23 -3.17
N GLN A 8 15.16 -13.16 -2.25
CA GLN A 8 13.85 -13.83 -2.12
C GLN A 8 12.77 -12.82 -1.71
N ARG A 9 13.08 -11.92 -0.79
CA ARG A 9 12.16 -10.85 -0.39
C ARG A 9 11.84 -9.92 -1.57
N GLN A 10 12.83 -9.57 -2.38
CA GLN A 10 12.62 -8.72 -3.55
C GLN A 10 11.78 -9.44 -4.61
N MET A 11 12.03 -10.73 -4.86
CA MET A 11 11.21 -11.52 -5.77
C MET A 11 9.75 -11.63 -5.27
N GLY A 12 9.54 -11.86 -3.97
CA GLY A 12 8.22 -11.87 -3.36
C GLY A 12 7.47 -10.56 -3.51
N LYS A 13 8.13 -9.42 -3.32
CA LYS A 13 7.55 -8.09 -3.57
C LYS A 13 7.11 -7.94 -5.03
N THR A 14 7.99 -8.26 -5.97
CA THR A 14 7.73 -8.17 -7.41
C THR A 14 6.53 -9.02 -7.82
N LEU A 15 6.46 -10.26 -7.31
CA LEU A 15 5.34 -11.18 -7.54
C LEU A 15 4.03 -10.61 -6.98
N ASN A 16 4.03 -10.20 -5.72
CA ASN A 16 2.84 -9.67 -5.06
C ASN A 16 2.30 -8.43 -5.79
N PHE A 17 3.14 -7.45 -6.10
CA PHE A 17 2.71 -6.26 -6.83
C PHE A 17 2.15 -6.58 -8.21
N ALA A 18 2.80 -7.47 -8.96
CA ALA A 18 2.35 -7.84 -10.29
C ALA A 18 0.96 -8.52 -10.25
N LEU A 19 0.81 -9.54 -9.40
CA LEU A 19 -0.35 -10.41 -9.43
C LEU A 19 -1.54 -9.85 -8.64
N LEU A 20 -1.30 -9.02 -7.63
CA LEU A 20 -2.35 -8.31 -6.90
C LEU A 20 -3.20 -7.44 -7.85
N TYR A 21 -2.56 -6.81 -8.83
CA TYR A 21 -3.25 -6.00 -9.84
C TYR A 21 -3.65 -6.79 -11.10
N GLY A 22 -3.66 -8.12 -11.03
CA GLY A 22 -4.17 -8.99 -12.11
C GLY A 22 -3.25 -9.17 -13.30
N MET A 23 -1.93 -8.97 -13.11
CA MET A 23 -0.96 -9.22 -14.19
C MET A 23 -0.92 -10.71 -14.54
N GLY A 24 -1.08 -11.05 -15.81
CA GLY A 24 -0.91 -12.43 -16.30
C GLY A 24 0.57 -12.85 -16.32
N PHE A 25 0.82 -14.17 -16.28
CA PHE A 25 2.17 -14.73 -16.18
C PHE A 25 3.15 -14.26 -17.28
N LYS A 26 2.67 -13.97 -18.50
CA LYS A 26 3.52 -13.44 -19.60
C LYS A 26 4.08 -12.06 -19.25
N LYS A 27 3.19 -11.13 -18.84
CA LYS A 27 3.60 -9.79 -18.38
C LYS A 27 4.44 -9.86 -17.12
N TYR A 28 4.12 -10.77 -16.19
CA TYR A 28 4.90 -10.98 -14.97
C TYR A 28 6.35 -11.35 -15.27
N LYS A 29 6.60 -12.24 -16.24
CA LYS A 29 7.98 -12.58 -16.69
C LYS A 29 8.76 -11.33 -17.11
N THR A 30 8.16 -10.47 -17.93
CA THR A 30 8.81 -9.22 -18.39
C THR A 30 9.03 -8.23 -17.23
N TYR A 31 8.05 -8.10 -16.36
CA TYR A 31 8.13 -7.23 -15.17
C TYR A 31 9.19 -7.73 -14.17
N ALA A 32 9.29 -9.02 -13.95
CA ALA A 32 10.34 -9.63 -13.13
C ALA A 32 11.73 -9.31 -13.67
N ALA A 33 11.93 -9.43 -14.98
CA ALA A 33 13.21 -9.11 -15.63
C ALA A 33 13.58 -7.63 -15.46
N SER A 34 12.63 -6.69 -15.60
CA SER A 34 12.89 -5.26 -15.36
C SER A 34 13.22 -4.93 -13.90
N SER A 35 12.83 -5.80 -12.97
CA SER A 35 13.16 -5.72 -11.54
C SER A 35 14.42 -6.49 -11.16
N GLY A 36 15.22 -6.94 -12.15
CA GLY A 36 16.46 -7.68 -11.93
C GLY A 36 16.28 -9.20 -11.72
N ASN A 37 15.07 -9.72 -11.83
CA ASN A 37 14.78 -11.15 -11.64
C ASN A 37 14.52 -11.84 -12.98
N ILE A 38 15.54 -12.53 -13.51
CA ILE A 38 15.41 -13.27 -14.78
C ILE A 38 14.78 -14.64 -14.49
N ILE A 39 13.56 -14.85 -14.97
CA ILE A 39 12.81 -16.10 -14.82
C ILE A 39 12.38 -16.65 -16.18
N THR A 40 12.28 -17.97 -16.27
CA THR A 40 11.74 -18.67 -17.44
C THR A 40 10.21 -18.52 -17.53
N MET A 41 9.65 -18.84 -18.69
CA MET A 41 8.19 -18.86 -18.85
C MET A 41 7.53 -19.94 -17.98
N SER A 42 8.20 -21.05 -17.75
CA SER A 42 7.71 -22.12 -16.88
C SER A 42 7.66 -21.67 -15.42
N GLU A 43 8.70 -21.05 -14.92
CA GLU A 43 8.76 -20.49 -13.56
C GLU A 43 7.70 -19.39 -13.37
N ALA A 44 7.51 -18.51 -14.34
CA ALA A 44 6.44 -17.50 -14.29
C ALA A 44 5.04 -18.12 -14.20
N LYS A 45 4.77 -19.21 -14.92
CA LYS A 45 3.49 -19.95 -14.82
C LYS A 45 3.32 -20.61 -13.47
N VAL A 46 4.36 -21.26 -12.94
CA VAL A 46 4.34 -21.92 -11.62
C VAL A 46 4.11 -20.88 -10.52
N ALA A 47 4.86 -19.78 -10.54
CA ALA A 47 4.70 -18.70 -9.57
C ALA A 47 3.29 -18.08 -9.60
N HIS A 48 2.77 -17.80 -10.80
CA HIS A 48 1.41 -17.29 -10.99
C HIS A 48 0.34 -18.27 -10.46
N ALA A 49 0.47 -19.55 -10.78
CA ALA A 49 -0.47 -20.57 -10.29
C ALA A 49 -0.38 -20.75 -8.76
N GLY A 50 0.84 -20.74 -8.21
CA GLY A 50 1.10 -20.83 -6.77
C GLY A 50 0.50 -19.65 -6.00
N PHE A 51 0.69 -18.44 -6.51
CA PHE A 51 0.11 -17.22 -5.92
C PHE A 51 -1.43 -17.30 -5.83
N HIS A 52 -2.09 -17.65 -6.93
CA HIS A 52 -3.55 -17.77 -6.94
C HIS A 52 -4.10 -18.98 -6.15
N ARG A 53 -3.25 -19.96 -5.86
CA ARG A 53 -3.58 -21.07 -4.94
C ARG A 53 -3.51 -20.60 -3.48
N ALA A 54 -2.50 -19.80 -3.16
CA ALA A 54 -2.34 -19.20 -1.84
C ALA A 54 -3.43 -18.15 -1.53
N TYR A 55 -3.90 -17.43 -2.56
CA TYR A 55 -4.91 -16.37 -2.42
C TYR A 55 -6.13 -16.63 -3.33
N PRO A 56 -6.96 -17.65 -3.04
CA PRO A 56 -8.06 -18.06 -3.94
C PRO A 56 -9.12 -16.98 -4.13
N ARG A 57 -9.43 -16.19 -3.08
CA ARG A 57 -10.40 -15.09 -3.12
C ARG A 57 -9.98 -13.95 -4.06
N LEU A 58 -8.69 -13.81 -4.33
CA LEU A 58 -8.19 -12.73 -5.21
C LEU A 58 -8.68 -12.90 -6.66
N ARG A 59 -8.83 -14.13 -7.15
CA ARG A 59 -9.40 -14.38 -8.50
C ARG A 59 -10.86 -13.94 -8.60
N GLU A 60 -11.61 -14.20 -7.55
CA GLU A 60 -13.02 -13.80 -7.48
C GLU A 60 -13.12 -12.27 -7.44
N TRP A 61 -12.34 -11.64 -6.59
CA TRP A 61 -12.25 -10.19 -6.49
C TRP A 61 -11.85 -9.52 -7.81
N HIS A 62 -10.90 -10.09 -8.57
CA HIS A 62 -10.55 -9.60 -9.92
C HIS A 62 -11.74 -9.72 -10.91
N ARG A 63 -12.48 -10.83 -10.85
CA ARG A 63 -13.66 -11.02 -11.71
C ARG A 63 -14.76 -10.00 -11.39
N GLU A 64 -15.04 -9.77 -10.12
CA GLU A 64 -16.00 -8.75 -9.68
C GLU A 64 -15.59 -7.35 -10.17
N ARG A 65 -14.32 -6.97 -10.02
CA ARG A 65 -13.83 -5.67 -10.50
C ARG A 65 -13.94 -5.53 -12.02
N ASN A 66 -13.66 -6.60 -12.75
CA ASN A 66 -13.81 -6.61 -14.19
C ASN A 66 -15.28 -6.50 -14.61
N ALA A 67 -16.20 -7.20 -13.93
CA ALA A 67 -17.63 -7.09 -14.18
C ALA A 67 -18.12 -5.66 -13.96
N MET A 68 -17.74 -5.00 -12.87
CA MET A 68 -18.09 -3.59 -12.61
C MET A 68 -17.68 -2.66 -13.76
N VAL A 69 -16.49 -2.87 -14.36
CA VAL A 69 -16.03 -2.08 -15.51
C VAL A 69 -16.88 -2.37 -16.75
N GLN A 70 -17.20 -3.64 -17.01
CA GLN A 70 -18.04 -4.04 -18.14
C GLN A 70 -19.49 -3.54 -18.03
N ASP A 71 -20.02 -3.42 -16.81
CA ASP A 71 -21.33 -2.88 -16.51
C ASP A 71 -21.39 -1.34 -16.63
N GLY A 72 -20.30 -0.69 -17.06
CA GLY A 72 -20.25 0.75 -17.31
C GLY A 72 -20.13 1.61 -16.06
N TRP A 73 -19.53 1.12 -15.00
CA TRP A 73 -19.30 1.91 -13.78
C TRP A 73 -18.43 3.14 -14.08
N THR A 74 -18.91 4.30 -13.69
CA THR A 74 -18.26 5.59 -13.93
C THR A 74 -17.40 6.07 -12.79
N TYR A 75 -17.38 5.35 -11.68
CA TYR A 75 -16.54 5.65 -10.51
C TYR A 75 -16.27 4.40 -9.66
N VAL A 76 -15.21 4.46 -8.88
CA VAL A 76 -14.89 3.50 -7.81
C VAL A 76 -14.77 4.24 -6.47
N ARG A 77 -15.14 3.59 -5.37
CA ARG A 77 -15.05 4.14 -4.02
C ARG A 77 -13.94 3.46 -3.23
N THR A 78 -13.18 4.26 -2.49
CA THR A 78 -12.28 3.74 -1.45
C THR A 78 -13.09 3.20 -0.26
N PRO A 79 -12.47 2.44 0.67
CA PRO A 79 -13.16 1.91 1.84
C PRO A 79 -13.91 2.97 2.67
N ILE A 80 -13.38 4.18 2.78
CA ILE A 80 -14.07 5.28 3.49
C ILE A 80 -15.03 6.09 2.61
N GLY A 81 -15.30 5.64 1.39
CA GLY A 81 -16.32 6.21 0.50
C GLY A 81 -15.86 7.31 -0.44
N ARG A 82 -14.56 7.68 -0.46
CA ARG A 82 -14.03 8.66 -1.40
C ARG A 82 -14.13 8.13 -2.83
N ARG A 83 -14.67 8.93 -3.74
CA ARG A 83 -14.89 8.57 -5.14
C ARG A 83 -13.68 8.93 -6.00
N ARG A 84 -13.31 8.00 -6.89
CA ARG A 84 -12.51 8.29 -8.08
C ARG A 84 -13.40 8.11 -9.30
N LEU A 85 -13.57 9.16 -10.06
CA LEU A 85 -14.24 9.07 -11.38
C LEU A 85 -13.35 8.30 -12.34
N LEU A 86 -13.96 7.46 -13.16
CA LEU A 86 -13.31 6.70 -14.21
C LEU A 86 -13.66 7.35 -15.55
N SER A 87 -12.67 7.75 -16.32
CA SER A 87 -12.85 8.06 -17.73
C SER A 87 -13.02 6.76 -18.53
N TYR A 88 -13.46 6.87 -19.77
CA TYR A 88 -13.56 5.71 -20.65
C TYR A 88 -12.22 4.96 -20.79
N ASP A 89 -11.12 5.71 -20.89
CA ASP A 89 -9.76 5.15 -21.00
C ASP A 89 -9.23 4.55 -19.68
N ASP A 90 -9.71 5.05 -18.53
CA ASP A 90 -9.35 4.57 -17.20
C ASP A 90 -10.20 3.39 -16.72
N ALA A 91 -11.28 3.05 -17.43
CA ALA A 91 -12.21 1.99 -17.05
C ALA A 91 -11.61 0.60 -17.26
N ALA A 92 -10.59 0.28 -16.48
CA ALA A 92 -9.93 -1.02 -16.46
C ALA A 92 -9.95 -1.63 -15.06
N MET A 93 -10.04 -2.96 -14.98
CA MET A 93 -10.00 -3.71 -13.73
C MET A 93 -8.78 -3.33 -12.88
N THR A 94 -7.63 -3.15 -13.50
CA THR A 94 -6.38 -2.75 -12.81
C THR A 94 -6.49 -1.37 -12.17
N THR A 95 -7.15 -0.41 -12.81
CA THR A 95 -7.41 0.94 -12.27
C THR A 95 -8.35 0.88 -11.07
N CYS A 96 -9.42 0.08 -11.17
CA CYS A 96 -10.35 -0.14 -10.06
C CYS A 96 -9.65 -0.78 -8.87
N ALA A 97 -8.89 -1.85 -9.10
CA ALA A 97 -8.13 -2.55 -8.08
C ALA A 97 -7.08 -1.63 -7.40
N ASN A 98 -6.31 -0.90 -8.21
CA ASN A 98 -5.32 0.05 -7.72
C ASN A 98 -5.96 1.16 -6.86
N THR A 99 -7.11 1.70 -7.30
CA THR A 99 -7.82 2.74 -6.55
C THR A 99 -8.28 2.26 -5.17
N LEU A 100 -8.74 1.02 -5.06
CA LEU A 100 -9.14 0.46 -3.76
C LEU A 100 -7.94 0.36 -2.81
N ILE A 101 -6.81 -0.12 -3.29
CA ILE A 101 -5.62 -0.40 -2.47
C ILE A 101 -4.85 0.90 -2.17
N GLN A 102 -4.41 1.62 -3.21
CA GLN A 102 -3.67 2.87 -3.04
C GLN A 102 -4.55 3.99 -2.48
N GLY A 103 -5.83 3.98 -2.83
CA GLY A 103 -6.81 4.89 -2.27
C GLY A 103 -7.01 4.69 -0.78
N ALA A 104 -7.07 3.43 -0.31
CA ALA A 104 -7.13 3.13 1.13
C ALA A 104 -5.89 3.65 1.86
N GLY A 105 -4.68 3.43 1.32
CA GLY A 105 -3.44 3.97 1.89
C GLY A 105 -3.46 5.50 1.99
N ALA A 106 -3.88 6.17 0.91
CA ALA A 106 -4.01 7.64 0.92
C ALA A 106 -5.07 8.15 1.90
N ASP A 107 -6.14 7.40 2.10
CA ASP A 107 -7.18 7.74 3.07
C ASP A 107 -6.69 7.57 4.50
N ILE A 108 -5.97 6.50 4.80
CA ILE A 108 -5.31 6.27 6.10
C ILE A 108 -4.38 7.44 6.43
N LEU A 109 -3.52 7.81 5.48
CA LEU A 109 -2.57 8.92 5.69
C LEU A 109 -3.29 10.25 5.97
N LYS A 110 -4.37 10.55 5.22
CA LYS A 110 -5.18 11.75 5.45
C LYS A 110 -5.88 11.74 6.81
N LEU A 111 -6.39 10.59 7.24
CA LEU A 111 -6.96 10.43 8.58
C LEU A 111 -5.91 10.67 9.65
N ALA A 112 -4.71 10.11 9.49
CA ALA A 112 -3.58 10.33 10.40
C ALA A 112 -3.22 11.82 10.48
N ILE A 113 -3.08 12.50 9.33
CA ILE A 113 -2.79 13.94 9.26
C ILE A 113 -3.90 14.75 9.98
N ALA A 114 -5.17 14.39 9.76
CA ALA A 114 -6.29 15.11 10.42
C ALA A 114 -6.30 14.93 11.94
N ARG A 115 -5.88 13.76 12.44
CA ARG A 115 -5.75 13.49 13.88
C ARG A 115 -4.56 14.23 14.47
N LEU A 116 -3.38 14.10 13.85
CA LEU A 116 -2.15 14.76 14.27
C LEU A 116 -2.24 16.27 14.19
N GLY A 117 -3.00 16.82 13.22
CA GLY A 117 -3.23 18.24 13.07
C GLY A 117 -3.87 18.91 14.30
N LYS A 118 -4.60 18.15 15.12
CA LYS A 118 -5.17 18.62 16.39
C LYS A 118 -4.14 18.74 17.52
N LEU A 119 -2.96 18.15 17.35
CA LEU A 119 -1.88 18.09 18.33
C LEU A 119 -0.72 19.04 17.98
N VAL A 120 -0.79 19.71 16.84
CA VAL A 120 0.22 20.67 16.37
C VAL A 120 0.41 21.78 17.39
N SER A 121 1.64 22.09 17.72
CA SER A 121 2.06 23.13 18.67
C SER A 121 3.48 23.61 18.30
N ASP A 122 4.02 24.57 19.07
CA ASP A 122 5.42 25.01 18.88
C ASP A 122 6.44 23.89 19.16
N LYS A 123 6.03 22.82 19.85
CA LYS A 123 6.85 21.66 20.18
C LYS A 123 6.71 20.50 19.20
N PHE A 124 5.68 20.49 18.36
CA PHE A 124 5.31 19.39 17.49
C PHE A 124 4.74 19.90 16.18
N ARG A 125 5.54 19.93 15.11
CA ARG A 125 5.19 20.56 13.84
C ARG A 125 5.35 19.61 12.66
N PRO A 126 4.34 19.50 11.77
CA PRO A 126 4.49 18.75 10.52
C PRO A 126 5.45 19.47 9.57
N ILE A 127 6.40 18.73 9.01
CA ILE A 127 7.38 19.23 8.03
C ILE A 127 7.02 18.77 6.62
N ALA A 128 6.77 17.46 6.46
CA ALA A 128 6.51 16.88 5.15
C ALA A 128 5.66 15.62 5.23
N THR A 129 5.08 15.26 4.09
CA THR A 129 4.52 13.95 3.82
C THR A 129 5.17 13.40 2.56
N VAL A 130 5.70 12.18 2.63
CA VAL A 130 6.43 11.54 1.55
C VAL A 130 5.93 10.11 1.39
N HIS A 131 5.16 9.84 0.32
CA HIS A 131 4.49 8.56 0.09
C HIS A 131 3.56 8.15 1.26
N ASP A 132 3.99 7.21 2.09
CA ASP A 132 3.32 6.67 3.26
C ASP A 132 3.97 7.10 4.59
N GLU A 133 4.89 8.06 4.53
CA GLU A 133 5.61 8.61 5.68
C GLU A 133 5.11 10.01 6.05
N LEU A 134 5.11 10.30 7.35
CA LEU A 134 4.92 11.64 7.91
C LEU A 134 6.19 12.08 8.62
N VAL A 135 6.65 13.28 8.33
CA VAL A 135 7.84 13.88 8.95
C VAL A 135 7.41 15.04 9.83
N PHE A 136 7.83 15.00 11.09
CA PHE A 136 7.55 16.03 12.08
C PHE A 136 8.85 16.54 12.69
N GLU A 137 8.89 17.82 13.00
CA GLU A 137 9.87 18.43 13.87
C GLU A 137 9.31 18.42 15.30
N VAL A 138 10.12 17.99 16.25
CA VAL A 138 9.77 17.91 17.66
C VAL A 138 10.79 18.66 18.51
N ILE A 139 10.36 19.14 19.68
CA ILE A 139 11.28 19.82 20.60
C ILE A 139 12.27 18.79 21.17
N GLU A 140 13.51 19.19 21.35
CA GLU A 140 14.58 18.40 21.95
C GLU A 140 14.20 17.98 23.39
N GLY A 141 14.44 16.70 23.69
CA GLY A 141 14.12 16.06 24.99
C GLY A 141 12.71 15.48 25.11
N GLU A 142 11.82 15.69 24.13
CA GLU A 142 10.48 15.08 24.09
C GLU A 142 10.30 14.09 22.93
N GLU A 143 11.38 13.65 22.29
CA GLU A 143 11.37 12.84 21.05
C GLU A 143 10.61 11.53 21.23
N GLU A 144 10.87 10.79 22.30
CA GLU A 144 10.22 9.49 22.55
C GLU A 144 8.72 9.64 22.86
N HIS A 145 8.32 10.75 23.49
CA HIS A 145 6.91 11.08 23.66
C HIS A 145 6.22 11.26 22.33
N TYR A 146 6.74 12.13 21.46
CA TYR A 146 6.12 12.41 20.16
C TYR A 146 6.23 11.25 19.17
N LYS A 147 7.28 10.44 19.26
CA LYS A 147 7.37 9.17 18.54
C LYS A 147 6.19 8.26 18.86
N SER A 148 5.92 8.05 20.15
CA SER A 148 4.76 7.24 20.59
C SER A 148 3.43 7.84 20.14
N VAL A 149 3.30 9.15 20.16
CA VAL A 149 2.10 9.88 19.64
C VAL A 149 1.92 9.61 18.14
N LEU A 150 2.98 9.73 17.34
CA LEU A 150 2.95 9.47 15.90
C LEU A 150 2.53 8.04 15.60
N GLU A 151 3.20 7.05 16.22
CA GLU A 151 2.89 5.64 16.04
C GLU A 151 1.43 5.32 16.39
N THR A 152 0.96 5.84 17.51
CA THR A 152 -0.42 5.64 17.98
C THR A 152 -1.43 6.23 17.01
N GLN A 153 -1.27 7.51 16.63
CA GLN A 153 -2.24 8.20 15.78
C GLN A 153 -2.28 7.63 14.35
N MET A 154 -1.13 7.22 13.81
CA MET A 154 -1.07 6.55 12.51
C MET A 154 -1.68 5.16 12.56
N LYS A 155 -1.40 4.39 13.61
CA LYS A 155 -1.99 3.06 13.82
C LYS A 155 -3.52 3.13 13.93
N GLU A 156 -4.04 4.00 14.79
CA GLU A 156 -5.49 4.16 14.98
C GLU A 156 -6.19 4.65 13.71
N ALA A 157 -5.54 5.53 12.92
CA ALA A 157 -6.05 5.95 11.62
C ALA A 157 -6.15 4.76 10.65
N ALA A 158 -5.15 3.89 10.63
CA ALA A 158 -5.14 2.71 9.79
C ALA A 158 -6.18 1.67 10.22
N GLU A 159 -6.34 1.43 11.51
CA GLU A 159 -7.33 0.50 12.09
C GLU A 159 -8.78 0.93 11.80
N THR A 160 -9.03 2.24 11.59
CA THR A 160 -10.33 2.74 11.13
C THR A 160 -10.71 2.21 9.74
N VAL A 161 -9.71 1.91 8.90
CA VAL A 161 -9.90 1.45 7.51
C VAL A 161 -9.65 -0.05 7.37
N LEU A 162 -8.74 -0.60 8.17
CA LEU A 162 -8.25 -1.99 8.11
C LEU A 162 -8.58 -2.74 9.40
N SER A 163 -9.87 -2.90 9.69
CA SER A 163 -10.36 -3.48 10.96
C SER A 163 -9.96 -4.94 11.20
N GLU A 164 -9.67 -5.71 10.14
CA GLU A 164 -9.38 -7.15 10.21
C GLU A 164 -7.88 -7.46 10.01
N VAL A 165 -7.06 -6.45 9.75
CA VAL A 165 -5.64 -6.63 9.46
C VAL A 165 -4.81 -5.94 10.55
N PRO A 166 -3.87 -6.64 11.21
CA PRO A 166 -3.00 -6.01 12.18
C PRO A 166 -2.12 -4.95 11.51
N VAL A 167 -2.12 -3.76 12.07
CA VAL A 167 -1.33 -2.63 11.56
C VAL A 167 -0.14 -2.39 12.48
N LYS A 168 1.03 -2.27 11.89
CA LYS A 168 2.25 -1.83 12.54
C LYS A 168 2.70 -0.50 11.95
N CYS A 169 3.00 0.44 12.80
CA CYS A 169 3.61 1.71 12.46
C CYS A 169 4.89 1.84 13.28
N ASP A 170 5.97 2.19 12.63
CA ASP A 170 7.28 2.41 13.27
C ASP A 170 7.71 3.86 13.01
N ALA A 171 8.11 4.58 14.04
CA ALA A 171 8.71 5.89 13.92
C ALA A 171 10.19 5.86 14.32
N ASN A 172 10.99 6.62 13.62
CA ASN A 172 12.41 6.80 13.90
C ASN A 172 12.68 8.25 14.29
N VAL A 173 13.62 8.46 15.19
CA VAL A 173 14.11 9.78 15.59
C VAL A 173 15.51 9.98 15.05
N GLY A 174 15.81 11.15 14.54
CA GLY A 174 17.13 11.52 14.03
C GLY A 174 17.26 13.05 13.95
N VAL A 175 18.46 13.56 13.84
CA VAL A 175 18.72 15.00 13.68
C VAL A 175 18.36 15.50 12.27
N SER A 176 18.17 14.58 11.35
CA SER A 176 17.70 14.87 9.99
C SER A 176 16.93 13.69 9.40
N TRP A 177 16.08 13.95 8.42
CA TRP A 177 15.34 12.90 7.70
C TRP A 177 16.24 11.89 6.96
N ALA A 178 17.51 12.20 6.73
CA ALA A 178 18.46 11.28 6.12
C ALA A 178 18.90 10.14 7.06
N GLU A 179 18.61 10.24 8.34
CA GLU A 179 18.95 9.24 9.36
C GLU A 179 17.78 8.27 9.58
N LYS A 180 17.56 7.39 8.57
CA LYS A 180 16.52 6.35 8.61
C LYS A 180 17.05 5.00 9.06
#